data_ad85424025caf836b56bb65348b1e579
#
_entry.id   ad85424025caf836b56bb65348b1e579
#
_cell.length_a   1.000
_cell.length_b   1.000
_cell.length_c   1.000
_cell.angle_alpha   90.00
_cell.angle_beta   90.00
_cell.angle_gamma   90.00
#
_symmetry.space_group_name_H-M   'P 1'
#
loop_
_entity.id
_entity.type
_entity.pdbx_description
1 polymer ?
#
loop_
_entity_poly.entity_id
_entity_poly.type
_entity_poly.pdbx_seq_one_letter_code
_entity_poly.pdbx_strand_id
1 'polypeptide(L)'
;MSKLSKEQFEAYLEQIKNLAEGPFEEMQPEIEVTNVFPEKFYELAKENDLYRFALPAQYGGWDLSELDILRVQEQFSRGPGGMRMHLHHAADMNWRILDDYGTPEVKAELMNKFQDKTVYCNFAITEKTGGTGADLHTTAVKQPDGSYILNGEKWLISHTD
;
A
#
# COMPACT_ATOMS: atom_id res chain seq x y z
N MET A 1 12.30 17.51 1.18
CA MET A 1 12.87 17.41 -0.19
C MET A 1 13.19 15.96 -0.48
N SER A 2 12.89 15.49 -1.69
CA SER A 2 13.19 14.12 -2.09
C SER A 2 14.65 13.75 -1.82
N LYS A 3 14.89 12.52 -1.38
CA LYS A 3 16.26 11.97 -1.21
C LYS A 3 16.91 11.61 -2.55
N LEU A 4 16.15 11.55 -3.64
CA LEU A 4 16.66 11.26 -4.97
C LEU A 4 16.99 12.53 -5.74
N SER A 5 18.13 12.53 -6.46
CA SER A 5 18.36 13.53 -7.50
C SER A 5 17.37 13.34 -8.65
N LYS A 6 17.25 14.36 -9.51
CA LYS A 6 16.39 14.26 -10.70
C LYS A 6 16.78 13.08 -11.59
N GLU A 7 18.07 12.87 -11.82
CA GLU A 7 18.58 11.76 -12.64
C GLU A 7 18.27 10.42 -12.01
N GLN A 8 18.45 10.30 -10.68
CA GLN A 8 18.11 9.07 -9.95
C GLN A 8 16.62 8.77 -10.02
N PHE A 9 15.77 9.80 -9.93
CA PHE A 9 14.33 9.63 -10.02
C PHE A 9 13.90 9.19 -11.44
N GLU A 10 14.43 9.81 -12.50
CA GLU A 10 14.13 9.38 -13.87
C GLU A 10 14.61 7.93 -14.14
N ALA A 11 15.79 7.56 -13.63
CA ALA A 11 16.28 6.19 -13.71
C ALA A 11 15.35 5.19 -12.97
N TYR A 12 14.82 5.59 -11.82
CA TYR A 12 13.85 4.79 -11.07
C TYR A 12 12.53 4.62 -11.83
N LEU A 13 12.02 5.65 -12.47
CA LEU A 13 10.82 5.54 -13.30
C LEU A 13 11.01 4.55 -14.45
N GLU A 14 12.17 4.58 -15.13
CA GLU A 14 12.47 3.62 -16.20
C GLU A 14 12.63 2.20 -15.66
N GLN A 15 13.22 2.03 -14.47
CA GLN A 15 13.30 0.74 -13.78
C GLN A 15 11.91 0.15 -13.50
N ILE A 16 10.99 0.96 -12.95
CA ILE A 16 9.61 0.53 -12.68
C ILE A 16 8.88 0.15 -13.96
N LYS A 17 9.01 0.96 -15.00
CA LYS A 17 8.45 0.66 -16.32
C LYS A 17 8.93 -0.69 -16.83
N ASN A 18 10.23 -0.96 -16.77
CA ASN A 18 10.81 -2.22 -17.23
C ASN A 18 10.33 -3.42 -16.41
N LEU A 19 10.13 -3.26 -15.10
CA LEU A 19 9.52 -4.30 -14.25
C LEU A 19 8.05 -4.55 -14.62
N ALA A 20 7.29 -3.49 -14.84
CA ALA A 20 5.87 -3.56 -15.15
C ALA A 20 5.63 -4.22 -16.53
N GLU A 21 6.34 -3.76 -17.57
CA GLU A 21 6.20 -4.26 -18.95
C GLU A 21 6.92 -5.60 -19.21
N GLY A 22 7.75 -6.06 -18.27
CA GLY A 22 8.52 -7.31 -18.36
C GLY A 22 8.10 -8.34 -17.31
N PRO A 23 8.89 -8.51 -16.22
CA PRO A 23 8.67 -9.60 -15.26
C PRO A 23 7.27 -9.64 -14.65
N PHE A 24 6.61 -8.50 -14.44
CA PHE A 24 5.26 -8.48 -13.89
C PHE A 24 4.21 -8.95 -14.91
N GLU A 25 4.34 -8.52 -16.16
CA GLU A 25 3.47 -8.98 -17.24
C GLU A 25 3.63 -10.48 -17.49
N GLU A 26 4.85 -11.02 -17.40
CA GLU A 26 5.13 -12.45 -17.54
C GLU A 26 4.46 -13.31 -16.46
N MET A 27 4.17 -12.75 -15.27
CA MET A 27 3.49 -13.44 -14.17
C MET A 27 1.97 -13.46 -14.33
N GLN A 28 1.39 -12.59 -15.16
CA GLN A 28 -0.06 -12.43 -15.28
C GLN A 28 -0.80 -13.73 -15.58
N PRO A 29 -0.35 -14.60 -16.52
CA PRO A 29 -1.05 -15.86 -16.80
C PRO A 29 -1.16 -16.81 -15.59
N GLU A 30 -0.14 -16.85 -14.73
CA GLU A 30 -0.17 -17.65 -13.50
C GLU A 30 -1.18 -17.07 -12.50
N ILE A 31 -1.17 -15.76 -12.32
CA ILE A 31 -2.10 -15.06 -11.41
C ILE A 31 -3.56 -15.25 -11.83
N GLU A 32 -3.85 -15.19 -13.12
CA GLU A 32 -5.21 -15.40 -13.66
C GLU A 32 -5.74 -16.81 -13.36
N VAL A 33 -4.88 -17.80 -13.26
CA VAL A 33 -5.24 -19.18 -12.95
C VAL A 33 -5.31 -19.44 -11.45
N THR A 34 -4.34 -18.91 -10.69
CA THR A 34 -4.19 -19.25 -9.27
C THR A 34 -4.88 -18.28 -8.32
N ASN A 35 -5.16 -17.05 -8.77
CA ASN A 35 -5.57 -15.91 -7.95
C ASN A 35 -4.57 -15.57 -6.83
N VAL A 36 -3.29 -15.91 -6.99
CA VAL A 36 -2.23 -15.69 -6.01
C VAL A 36 -1.06 -15.00 -6.70
N PHE A 37 -0.46 -13.99 -6.06
CA PHE A 37 0.79 -13.41 -6.54
C PHE A 37 1.95 -14.38 -6.26
N PRO A 38 2.77 -14.70 -7.29
CA PRO A 38 3.98 -15.51 -7.10
C PRO A 38 4.95 -14.86 -6.09
N GLU A 39 5.67 -15.66 -5.31
CA GLU A 39 6.68 -15.16 -4.36
C GLU A 39 7.69 -14.23 -5.03
N LYS A 40 8.08 -14.55 -6.27
CA LYS A 40 8.96 -13.72 -7.09
C LYS A 40 8.49 -12.26 -7.25
N PHE A 41 7.17 -12.00 -7.25
CA PHE A 41 6.65 -10.63 -7.26
C PHE A 41 7.09 -9.85 -6.02
N TYR A 42 6.96 -10.46 -4.85
CA TYR A 42 7.34 -9.82 -3.58
C TYR A 42 8.85 -9.62 -3.45
N GLU A 43 9.64 -10.58 -3.95
CA GLU A 43 11.10 -10.46 -4.01
C GLU A 43 11.51 -9.29 -4.88
N LEU A 44 11.02 -9.22 -6.12
CA LEU A 44 11.30 -8.10 -7.03
C LEU A 44 10.84 -6.76 -6.47
N ALA A 45 9.67 -6.72 -5.82
CA ALA A 45 9.18 -5.50 -5.22
C ALA A 45 10.10 -4.99 -4.10
N LYS A 46 10.65 -5.88 -3.27
CA LYS A 46 11.63 -5.53 -2.22
C LYS A 46 12.98 -5.12 -2.80
N GLU A 47 13.54 -5.91 -3.71
CA GLU A 47 14.83 -5.66 -4.34
C GLU A 47 14.88 -4.32 -5.11
N ASN A 48 13.73 -3.86 -5.59
CA ASN A 48 13.60 -2.62 -6.34
C ASN A 48 12.97 -1.46 -5.56
N ASP A 49 12.94 -1.54 -4.22
CA ASP A 49 12.45 -0.51 -3.31
C ASP A 49 10.98 -0.07 -3.55
N LEU A 50 10.13 -0.96 -4.12
CA LEU A 50 8.78 -0.60 -4.53
C LEU A 50 7.81 -0.35 -3.35
N TYR A 51 8.21 -0.64 -2.13
CA TYR A 51 7.45 -0.34 -0.91
C TYR A 51 7.85 0.98 -0.24
N ARG A 52 8.86 1.69 -0.77
CA ARG A 52 9.46 2.86 -0.12
C ARG A 52 9.15 4.19 -0.80
N PHE A 53 8.70 4.17 -2.06
CA PHE A 53 8.64 5.37 -2.89
C PHE A 53 7.75 6.48 -2.31
N ALA A 54 6.62 6.14 -1.69
CA ALA A 54 5.69 7.11 -1.14
C ALA A 54 5.89 7.40 0.36
N LEU A 55 6.72 6.62 1.06
CA LEU A 55 6.97 6.83 2.48
C LEU A 55 7.79 8.12 2.73
N PRO A 56 7.48 8.86 3.81
CA PRO A 56 8.33 9.93 4.29
C PRO A 56 9.75 9.46 4.65
N ALA A 57 10.73 10.36 4.54
CA ALA A 57 12.13 10.05 4.83
C ALA A 57 12.37 9.57 6.26
N GLN A 58 11.60 10.07 7.22
CA GLN A 58 11.69 9.65 8.63
C GLN A 58 11.31 8.18 8.85
N TYR A 59 10.54 7.58 7.93
CA TYR A 59 10.14 6.17 7.93
C TYR A 59 10.88 5.34 6.88
N GLY A 60 12.03 5.81 6.42
CA GLY A 60 12.87 5.09 5.46
C GLY A 60 12.52 5.29 3.99
N GLY A 61 11.54 6.13 3.67
CA GLY A 61 11.12 6.47 2.32
C GLY A 61 11.96 7.57 1.66
N TRP A 62 11.48 8.09 0.55
CA TRP A 62 12.21 9.01 -0.31
C TRP A 62 11.69 10.45 -0.33
N ASP A 63 10.66 10.79 0.44
CA ASP A 63 10.05 12.13 0.45
C ASP A 63 9.68 12.63 -0.96
N LEU A 64 9.16 11.78 -1.81
CA LEU A 64 8.70 12.19 -3.12
C LEU A 64 7.53 13.17 -3.00
N SER A 65 7.45 14.12 -3.93
CA SER A 65 6.26 14.96 -4.06
C SER A 65 5.06 14.13 -4.53
N GLU A 66 3.83 14.59 -4.25
CA GLU A 66 2.62 13.92 -4.74
C GLU A 66 2.62 13.74 -6.27
N LEU A 67 3.17 14.71 -7.01
CA LEU A 67 3.32 14.60 -8.46
C LEU A 67 4.29 13.46 -8.83
N ASP A 68 5.40 13.33 -8.12
CA ASP A 68 6.38 12.26 -8.39
C ASP A 68 5.81 10.89 -8.01
N ILE A 69 5.05 10.80 -6.92
CA ILE A 69 4.30 9.59 -6.55
C ILE A 69 3.33 9.19 -7.66
N LEU A 70 2.58 10.13 -8.24
CA LEU A 70 1.71 9.86 -9.38
C LEU A 70 2.48 9.38 -10.62
N ARG A 71 3.66 9.92 -10.89
CA ARG A 71 4.52 9.46 -11.99
C ARG A 71 5.00 8.02 -11.77
N VAL A 72 5.31 7.65 -10.52
CA VAL A 72 5.62 6.26 -10.14
C VAL A 72 4.41 5.36 -10.39
N GLN A 73 3.22 5.75 -9.93
CA GLN A 73 1.98 5.01 -10.14
C GLN A 73 1.63 4.85 -11.64
N GLU A 74 1.94 5.85 -12.46
CA GLU A 74 1.78 5.78 -13.91
C GLU A 74 2.63 4.66 -14.52
N GLN A 75 3.90 4.52 -14.08
CA GLN A 75 4.75 3.44 -14.58
C GLN A 75 4.24 2.06 -14.14
N PHE A 76 3.80 1.89 -12.89
CA PHE A 76 3.16 0.64 -12.46
C PHE A 76 1.91 0.29 -13.28
N SER A 77 1.18 1.28 -13.77
CA SER A 77 -0.05 1.09 -14.54
C SER A 77 0.19 0.55 -15.95
N ARG A 78 1.44 0.38 -16.37
CA ARG A 78 1.83 -0.25 -17.64
C ARG A 78 1.81 -1.77 -17.58
N GLY A 79 1.83 -2.35 -16.38
CA GLY A 79 1.77 -3.79 -16.14
C GLY A 79 0.41 -4.23 -15.56
N PRO A 80 0.36 -5.44 -14.98
CA PRO A 80 -0.86 -6.03 -14.44
C PRO A 80 -1.56 -5.16 -13.40
N GLY A 81 -2.86 -4.90 -13.60
CA GLY A 81 -3.65 -4.03 -12.74
C GLY A 81 -3.72 -4.49 -11.28
N GLY A 82 -3.75 -5.80 -11.02
CA GLY A 82 -3.72 -6.36 -9.67
C GLY A 82 -2.43 -6.05 -8.91
N MET A 83 -1.28 -6.21 -9.56
CA MET A 83 0.02 -5.88 -8.97
C MET A 83 0.15 -4.38 -8.71
N ARG A 84 -0.29 -3.56 -9.64
CA ARG A 84 -0.34 -2.09 -9.46
C ARG A 84 -1.21 -1.72 -8.25
N MET A 85 -2.38 -2.33 -8.09
CA MET A 85 -3.27 -2.07 -6.95
C MET A 85 -2.65 -2.54 -5.63
N HIS A 86 -1.98 -3.69 -5.63
CA HIS A 86 -1.25 -4.16 -4.45
C HIS A 86 -0.19 -3.16 -4.00
N LEU A 87 0.66 -2.69 -4.93
CA LEU A 87 1.71 -1.72 -4.62
C LEU A 87 1.13 -0.36 -4.19
N HIS A 88 0.03 0.09 -4.81
CA HIS A 88 -0.67 1.30 -4.37
C HIS A 88 -1.15 1.19 -2.91
N HIS A 89 -1.78 0.10 -2.53
CA HIS A 89 -2.24 -0.07 -1.15
C HIS A 89 -1.08 -0.22 -0.17
N ALA A 90 -0.10 -1.08 -0.49
CA ALA A 90 0.99 -1.40 0.42
C ALA A 90 2.00 -0.27 0.60
N ALA A 91 2.31 0.47 -0.47
CA ALA A 91 3.39 1.45 -0.49
C ALA A 91 2.92 2.92 -0.39
N ASP A 92 1.67 3.23 -0.71
CA ASP A 92 1.18 4.61 -0.76
C ASP A 92 -0.03 4.87 0.14
N MET A 93 -1.08 4.08 0.10
CA MET A 93 -2.35 4.44 0.72
C MET A 93 -2.41 4.14 2.23
N ASN A 94 -2.06 2.92 2.62
CA ASN A 94 -2.40 2.43 3.96
C ASN A 94 -1.60 3.10 5.09
N TRP A 95 -0.35 3.42 4.87
CA TRP A 95 0.47 4.08 5.88
C TRP A 95 0.00 5.52 6.18
N ARG A 96 -0.62 6.23 5.22
CA ARG A 96 -1.11 7.60 5.40
C ARG A 96 -2.17 7.67 6.48
N ILE A 97 -3.08 6.69 6.52
CA ILE A 97 -4.11 6.61 7.57
C ILE A 97 -3.47 6.42 8.94
N LEU A 98 -2.46 5.58 9.02
CA LEU A 98 -1.72 5.36 10.25
C LEU A 98 -0.93 6.60 10.68
N ASP A 99 -0.33 7.32 9.73
CA ASP A 99 0.39 8.57 10.02
C ASP A 99 -0.55 9.69 10.47
N ASP A 100 -1.74 9.80 9.89
CA ASP A 100 -2.72 10.83 10.27
C ASP A 100 -3.39 10.55 11.62
N TYR A 101 -3.77 9.29 11.89
CA TYR A 101 -4.67 8.94 12.99
C TYR A 101 -4.05 8.03 14.06
N GLY A 102 -2.88 7.43 13.81
CA GLY A 102 -2.20 6.56 14.75
C GLY A 102 -1.67 7.33 15.97
N THR A 103 -1.68 6.69 17.15
CA THR A 103 -1.00 7.24 18.32
C THR A 103 0.53 7.23 18.13
N PRO A 104 1.29 8.06 18.87
CA PRO A 104 2.75 8.07 18.77
C PRO A 104 3.39 6.68 18.96
N GLU A 105 2.85 5.88 19.86
CA GLU A 105 3.33 4.51 20.16
C GLU A 105 3.10 3.58 18.97
N VAL A 106 1.90 3.61 18.37
CA VAL A 106 1.55 2.80 17.20
C VAL A 106 2.39 3.21 15.98
N LYS A 107 2.59 4.51 15.77
CA LYS A 107 3.47 5.01 14.71
C LYS A 107 4.91 4.54 14.91
N ALA A 108 5.45 4.66 16.12
CA ALA A 108 6.82 4.22 16.44
C ALA A 108 7.00 2.71 16.21
N GLU A 109 5.98 1.92 16.47
CA GLU A 109 6.02 0.46 16.28
C GLU A 109 5.92 0.05 14.81
N LEU A 110 5.01 0.65 14.05
CA LEU A 110 4.58 0.13 12.76
C LEU A 110 5.17 0.85 11.54
N MET A 111 5.38 2.18 11.61
CA MET A 111 5.70 2.97 10.41
C MET A 111 6.98 2.51 9.70
N ASN A 112 8.04 2.17 10.47
CA ASN A 112 9.29 1.69 9.87
C ASN A 112 9.18 0.31 9.18
N LYS A 113 8.14 -0.44 9.49
CA LYS A 113 7.93 -1.79 8.95
C LYS A 113 7.30 -1.78 7.54
N PHE A 114 6.71 -0.65 7.13
CA PHE A 114 6.12 -0.53 5.79
C PHE A 114 7.16 -0.63 4.67
N GLN A 115 8.35 -0.06 4.87
CA GLN A 115 9.43 -0.09 3.87
C GLN A 115 9.85 -1.51 3.46
N ASP A 116 9.73 -2.48 4.38
CA ASP A 116 10.13 -3.88 4.19
C ASP A 116 8.93 -4.80 3.93
N LYS A 117 7.72 -4.23 3.86
CA LYS A 117 6.46 -4.97 3.79
C LYS A 117 6.34 -6.03 4.90
N THR A 118 6.78 -5.71 6.10
CA THR A 118 6.61 -6.59 7.28
C THR A 118 5.31 -6.29 8.04
N VAL A 119 4.58 -5.26 7.62
CA VAL A 119 3.25 -4.89 8.13
C VAL A 119 2.27 -4.84 6.96
N TYR A 120 1.16 -5.53 7.15
CA TYR A 120 -0.02 -5.41 6.31
C TYR A 120 -1.04 -4.53 7.02
N CYS A 121 -1.50 -3.50 6.36
CA CYS A 121 -2.55 -2.62 6.86
C CYS A 121 -3.66 -2.58 5.81
N ASN A 122 -4.86 -3.00 6.20
CA ASN A 122 -5.99 -3.04 5.30
C ASN A 122 -7.01 -1.96 5.65
N PHE A 123 -7.59 -1.38 4.63
CA PHE A 123 -8.63 -0.37 4.78
C PHE A 123 -10.01 -1.02 4.71
N ALA A 124 -10.58 -1.31 5.88
CA ALA A 124 -11.88 -1.96 6.00
C ALA A 124 -13.00 -0.93 6.16
N ILE A 125 -13.60 -0.48 5.05
CA ILE A 125 -14.72 0.47 5.06
C ILE A 125 -16.04 -0.15 4.62
N THR A 126 -16.04 -0.91 3.54
CA THR A 126 -17.28 -1.45 2.92
C THR A 126 -18.04 -2.35 3.87
N GLU A 127 -19.36 -2.23 3.87
CA GLU A 127 -20.30 -3.07 4.61
C GLU A 127 -21.31 -3.74 3.67
N LYS A 128 -21.74 -4.96 4.03
CA LYS A 128 -22.65 -5.75 3.21
C LYS A 128 -24.01 -5.11 3.01
N THR A 129 -24.49 -4.39 4.02
CA THR A 129 -25.83 -3.79 4.06
C THR A 129 -25.83 -2.27 3.97
N GLY A 130 -24.69 -1.62 4.23
CA GLY A 130 -24.60 -0.16 4.30
C GLY A 130 -23.76 0.49 3.21
N GLY A 131 -23.02 -0.28 2.42
CA GLY A 131 -22.15 0.29 1.39
C GLY A 131 -20.85 0.90 1.93
N THR A 132 -20.43 2.04 1.38
CA THR A 132 -19.10 2.65 1.63
C THR A 132 -19.14 4.10 2.11
N GLY A 133 -20.30 4.64 2.42
CA GLY A 133 -20.45 6.06 2.70
C GLY A 133 -21.13 6.35 4.04
N ALA A 134 -22.11 7.23 4.00
CA ALA A 134 -22.85 7.69 5.18
C ALA A 134 -23.65 6.59 5.89
N ASP A 135 -23.90 5.46 5.21
CA ASP A 135 -24.76 4.37 5.71
C ASP A 135 -23.96 3.26 6.41
N LEU A 136 -22.84 3.60 7.04
CA LEU A 136 -22.04 2.64 7.81
C LEU A 136 -22.77 2.27 9.11
N HIS A 137 -22.90 0.97 9.36
CA HIS A 137 -23.59 0.42 10.54
C HIS A 137 -22.63 -0.07 11.61
N THR A 138 -21.34 -0.22 11.30
CA THR A 138 -20.31 -0.56 12.30
C THR A 138 -20.22 0.54 13.35
N THR A 139 -20.27 0.15 14.61
CA THR A 139 -20.18 1.07 15.75
C THR A 139 -18.93 0.82 16.58
N ALA A 140 -18.40 1.88 17.20
CA ALA A 140 -17.33 1.85 18.18
C ALA A 140 -17.82 2.56 19.45
N VAL A 141 -18.13 1.81 20.50
CA VAL A 141 -18.67 2.35 21.74
C VAL A 141 -17.56 2.45 22.77
N LYS A 142 -17.22 3.69 23.18
CA LYS A 142 -16.18 3.94 24.19
C LYS A 142 -16.62 3.43 25.57
N GLN A 143 -15.73 2.75 26.26
CA GLN A 143 -15.92 2.22 27.59
C GLN A 143 -15.34 3.14 28.67
N PRO A 144 -15.73 2.99 29.96
CA PRO A 144 -15.21 3.79 31.06
C PRO A 144 -13.68 3.66 31.27
N ASP A 145 -13.09 2.54 30.89
CA ASP A 145 -11.65 2.26 30.99
C ASP A 145 -10.85 2.85 29.81
N GLY A 146 -11.53 3.52 28.86
CA GLY A 146 -10.91 4.11 27.67
C GLY A 146 -10.83 3.17 26.47
N SER A 147 -11.16 1.89 26.61
CA SER A 147 -11.24 0.94 25.49
C SER A 147 -12.49 1.18 24.64
N TYR A 148 -12.61 0.45 23.53
CA TYR A 148 -13.80 0.50 22.65
C TYR A 148 -14.32 -0.91 22.38
N ILE A 149 -15.64 -1.05 22.38
CA ILE A 149 -16.31 -2.24 21.86
C ILE A 149 -16.72 -1.96 20.43
N LEU A 150 -16.20 -2.77 19.50
CA LEU A 150 -16.55 -2.71 18.09
C LEU A 150 -17.66 -3.72 17.79
N ASN A 151 -18.71 -3.26 17.07
CA ASN A 151 -19.78 -4.10 16.54
C ASN A 151 -20.01 -3.77 15.07
N GLY A 152 -19.93 -4.78 14.20
CA GLY A 152 -20.17 -4.60 12.78
C GLY A 152 -19.61 -5.73 11.93
N GLU A 153 -19.91 -5.68 10.64
CA GLU A 153 -19.41 -6.62 9.63
C GLU A 153 -18.85 -5.83 8.44
N LYS A 154 -17.60 -6.09 8.10
CA LYS A 154 -16.97 -5.51 6.91
C LYS A 154 -16.95 -6.52 5.77
N TRP A 155 -17.05 -6.05 4.52
CA TRP A 155 -17.26 -6.88 3.34
C TRP A 155 -16.30 -6.50 2.21
N LEU A 156 -15.84 -7.47 1.44
CA LEU A 156 -14.94 -7.25 0.29
C LEU A 156 -13.69 -6.45 0.63
N ILE A 157 -13.05 -6.78 1.73
CA ILE A 157 -11.81 -6.11 2.14
C ILE A 157 -10.63 -6.76 1.40
N SER A 158 -9.86 -5.95 0.69
CA SER A 158 -8.68 -6.41 -0.06
C SER A 158 -7.54 -6.79 0.88
N HIS A 159 -6.73 -7.78 0.47
CA HIS A 159 -5.51 -8.21 1.19
C HIS A 159 -5.76 -8.69 2.63
N THR A 160 -6.75 -9.53 2.84
CA THR A 160 -7.09 -10.11 4.17
C THR A 160 -6.63 -11.56 4.35
N ASP A 161 -6.02 -12.15 3.37
CA ASP A 161 -5.49 -13.52 3.27
C ASP A 161 -4.00 -13.62 3.55
#